data_96b6e283e73281b8f199eaf0d2c1e7a6
#
_entry.id   96b6e283e73281b8f199eaf0d2c1e7a6
#
_cell.length_a   1.000
_cell.length_b   1.000
_cell.length_c   1.000
_cell.angle_alpha   90.00
_cell.angle_beta   90.00
_cell.angle_gamma   90.00
#
_symmetry.space_group_name_H-M   'P 1'
#
loop_
_entity.id
_entity.type
_entity.pdbx_description
1 polymer ?
#
loop_
_entity_poly.entity_id
_entity_poly.type
_entity_poly.pdbx_seq_one_letter_code
_entity_poly.pdbx_strand_id
1 'polypeptide(L)'
;LSLPTQRDAVGQLRALGWSKYFADQATSAALSKTPPVRITQVHRNTLHIQGVDLDMIIPGLHGVTVGDWLLFDADAPRNSQLLSRKSLIKRRAPGHDRKEQLIAANLDTAFVVTSCNNDFSLARLERYVAMAHEAGVTPVIILSKIDLTTEASDFAAQAQSISPQLSVVCLDARSP
;
A
#
# COMPACT_ATOMS: atom_id res chain seq x y z
N LEU A 1 -28.60 3.07 18.34
CA LEU A 1 -27.51 2.66 17.41
C LEU A 1 -27.73 1.21 17.06
N SER A 2 -28.19 0.95 15.81
CA SER A 2 -28.37 -0.41 15.31
C SER A 2 -27.00 -1.05 15.09
N LEU A 3 -26.82 -2.29 15.56
CA LEU A 3 -25.64 -3.08 15.24
C LEU A 3 -25.59 -3.32 13.72
N PRO A 4 -24.43 -3.22 13.07
CA PRO A 4 -24.31 -3.47 11.64
C PRO A 4 -24.75 -4.90 11.32
N THR A 5 -25.41 -5.06 10.20
CA THR A 5 -25.76 -6.41 9.73
C THR A 5 -24.46 -7.12 9.31
N GLN A 6 -24.40 -8.43 9.41
CA GLN A 6 -23.22 -9.23 9.01
C GLN A 6 -22.79 -8.96 7.55
N ARG A 7 -23.74 -8.57 6.68
CA ARG A 7 -23.45 -8.15 5.29
C ARG A 7 -22.69 -6.83 5.22
N ASP A 8 -23.03 -5.88 6.09
CA ASP A 8 -22.38 -4.56 6.15
C ASP A 8 -20.94 -4.69 6.67
N ALA A 9 -20.72 -5.54 7.67
CA ALA A 9 -19.40 -5.83 8.23
C ALA A 9 -18.44 -6.43 7.17
N VAL A 10 -18.91 -7.42 6.41
CA VAL A 10 -18.13 -8.03 5.31
C VAL A 10 -17.86 -7.01 4.21
N GLY A 11 -18.82 -6.13 3.91
CA GLY A 11 -18.66 -5.05 2.93
C GLY A 11 -17.55 -4.05 3.33
N GLN A 12 -17.56 -3.61 4.58
CA GLN A 12 -16.56 -2.69 5.12
C GLN A 12 -15.14 -3.30 5.07
N LEU A 13 -14.97 -4.56 5.48
CA LEU A 13 -13.67 -5.23 5.41
C LEU A 13 -13.20 -5.42 3.96
N ARG A 14 -14.09 -5.76 3.03
CA ARG A 14 -13.75 -5.88 1.61
C ARG A 14 -13.31 -4.55 1.01
N ALA A 15 -13.97 -3.45 1.37
CA ALA A 15 -13.57 -2.10 0.94
C ALA A 15 -12.15 -1.75 1.43
N LEU A 16 -11.75 -2.27 2.58
CA LEU A 16 -10.40 -2.17 3.11
C LEU A 16 -9.43 -3.19 2.49
N GLY A 17 -9.87 -4.09 1.60
CA GLY A 17 -9.03 -5.11 0.94
C GLY A 17 -8.91 -6.42 1.69
N TRP A 18 -9.80 -6.71 2.67
CA TRP A 18 -9.86 -8.03 3.31
C TRP A 18 -10.21 -9.12 2.32
N SER A 19 -9.50 -10.20 2.35
CA SER A 19 -9.68 -11.33 1.42
C SER A 19 -9.57 -12.66 2.12
N LYS A 20 -9.91 -13.73 1.40
CA LYS A 20 -9.75 -15.12 1.88
C LYS A 20 -8.34 -15.40 2.40
N TYR A 21 -7.31 -14.87 1.75
CA TYR A 21 -5.91 -15.01 2.17
C TYR A 21 -5.69 -14.61 3.63
N PHE A 22 -6.29 -13.51 4.09
CA PHE A 22 -6.16 -13.07 5.47
C PHE A 22 -7.09 -13.83 6.39
N ALA A 23 -8.32 -14.14 5.94
CA ALA A 23 -9.28 -14.90 6.72
C ALA A 23 -8.78 -16.31 7.08
N ASP A 24 -8.08 -16.96 6.18
CA ASP A 24 -7.52 -18.31 6.39
C ASP A 24 -6.39 -18.35 7.46
N GLN A 25 -5.88 -17.19 7.88
CA GLN A 25 -4.82 -17.09 8.89
C GLN A 25 -5.36 -17.06 10.35
N ALA A 26 -6.67 -16.99 10.52
CA ALA A 26 -7.29 -16.89 11.84
C ALA A 26 -8.52 -17.80 11.95
N THR A 27 -8.75 -18.33 13.14
CA THR A 27 -9.98 -19.08 13.44
C THR A 27 -11.16 -18.11 13.63
N SER A 28 -12.39 -18.59 13.44
CA SER A 28 -13.60 -17.79 13.69
C SER A 28 -13.66 -17.26 15.12
N ALA A 29 -13.18 -18.04 16.10
CA ALA A 29 -13.10 -17.62 17.50
C ALA A 29 -12.08 -16.48 17.70
N ALA A 30 -10.92 -16.52 17.02
CA ALA A 30 -9.93 -15.44 17.05
C ALA A 30 -10.50 -14.17 16.43
N LEU A 31 -11.14 -14.28 15.27
CA LEU A 31 -11.76 -13.13 14.59
C LEU A 31 -12.87 -12.46 15.42
N SER A 32 -13.60 -13.23 16.23
CA SER A 32 -14.63 -12.67 17.13
C SER A 32 -14.02 -11.96 18.34
N LYS A 33 -12.89 -12.42 18.85
CA LYS A 33 -12.22 -11.86 20.03
C LYS A 33 -11.30 -10.69 19.66
N THR A 34 -10.56 -10.83 18.55
CA THR A 34 -9.61 -9.87 18.04
C THR A 34 -9.97 -9.55 16.58
N PRO A 35 -10.86 -8.56 16.35
CA PRO A 35 -11.34 -8.26 15.01
C PRO A 35 -10.22 -7.81 14.08
N PRO A 36 -10.32 -8.12 12.78
CA PRO A 36 -9.33 -7.69 11.81
C PRO A 36 -9.42 -6.19 11.57
N VAL A 37 -8.27 -5.52 11.61
CA VAL A 37 -8.13 -4.10 11.28
C VAL A 37 -6.99 -3.89 10.32
N ARG A 38 -7.11 -2.89 9.44
CA ARG A 38 -6.06 -2.48 8.50
C ARG A 38 -5.35 -1.24 9.02
N ILE A 39 -4.03 -1.22 8.93
CA ILE A 39 -3.23 -0.02 9.19
C ILE A 39 -3.34 0.88 7.97
N THR A 40 -3.91 2.07 8.13
CA THR A 40 -4.12 3.06 7.07
C THR A 40 -3.09 4.18 7.08
N GLN A 41 -2.51 4.49 8.27
CA GLN A 41 -1.44 5.48 8.39
C GLN A 41 -0.44 5.04 9.45
N VAL A 42 0.81 5.39 9.24
CA VAL A 42 1.92 5.17 10.19
C VAL A 42 2.57 6.50 10.51
N HIS A 43 2.57 6.86 11.77
CA HIS A 43 3.28 8.01 12.31
C HIS A 43 4.43 7.56 13.21
N ARG A 44 5.25 8.51 13.68
CA ARG A 44 6.44 8.20 14.47
C ARG A 44 6.14 7.31 15.70
N ASN A 45 5.05 7.59 16.41
CA ASN A 45 4.70 6.92 17.66
C ASN A 45 3.28 6.35 17.66
N THR A 46 2.54 6.46 16.57
CA THR A 46 1.14 6.06 16.48
C THR A 46 0.82 5.42 15.13
N LEU A 47 -0.24 4.63 15.12
CA LEU A 47 -0.83 4.02 13.94
C LEU A 47 -2.29 4.44 13.85
N HIS A 48 -2.78 4.70 12.66
CA HIS A 48 -4.20 4.80 12.39
C HIS A 48 -4.69 3.47 11.84
N ILE A 49 -5.70 2.90 12.47
CA ILE A 49 -6.28 1.60 12.11
C ILE A 49 -7.75 1.74 11.78
N GLN A 50 -8.19 0.97 10.79
CA GLN A 50 -9.59 0.88 10.38
C GLN A 50 -10.05 -0.57 10.32
N GLY A 51 -11.31 -0.79 10.72
CA GLY A 51 -11.97 -2.09 10.72
C GLY A 51 -13.49 -1.94 10.60
N VAL A 52 -14.25 -2.96 10.99
CA VAL A 52 -15.71 -2.88 11.03
C VAL A 52 -16.12 -1.90 12.14
N ASP A 53 -16.78 -0.80 11.76
CA ASP A 53 -17.19 0.28 12.65
C ASP A 53 -16.08 0.79 13.59
N LEU A 54 -14.83 0.63 13.16
CA LEU A 54 -13.65 1.00 13.91
C LEU A 54 -12.76 1.89 13.06
N ASP A 55 -12.48 3.08 13.57
CA ASP A 55 -11.58 4.07 13.00
C ASP A 55 -10.91 4.80 14.16
N MET A 56 -9.65 4.48 14.45
CA MET A 56 -8.98 5.02 15.63
C MET A 56 -7.46 5.06 15.52
N ILE A 57 -6.85 5.81 16.42
CA ILE A 57 -5.39 5.91 16.55
C ILE A 57 -4.95 5.07 17.77
N ILE A 58 -3.94 4.23 17.55
CA ILE A 58 -3.31 3.39 18.58
C ILE A 58 -1.82 3.70 18.75
N PRO A 59 -1.19 3.30 19.85
CA PRO A 59 0.26 3.37 19.99
C PRO A 59 0.99 2.61 18.88
N GLY A 60 2.17 3.10 18.49
CA GLY A 60 3.01 2.48 17.48
C GLY A 60 3.41 1.04 17.83
N LEU A 61 3.41 0.18 16.82
CA LEU A 61 3.91 -1.20 16.88
C LEU A 61 5.18 -1.32 16.05
N HIS A 62 6.08 -2.23 16.47
CA HIS A 62 7.31 -2.47 15.71
C HIS A 62 7.05 -3.40 14.52
N GLY A 63 7.78 -3.16 13.43
CA GLY A 63 7.77 -4.05 12.26
C GLY A 63 6.49 -4.01 11.41
N VAL A 64 5.65 -3.00 11.61
CA VAL A 64 4.42 -2.80 10.83
C VAL A 64 4.53 -1.60 9.87
N THR A 65 3.70 -1.59 8.85
CA THR A 65 3.62 -0.50 7.88
C THR A 65 2.19 -0.29 7.37
N VAL A 66 2.00 0.74 6.57
CA VAL A 66 0.71 1.00 5.89
C VAL A 66 0.31 -0.21 5.05
N GLY A 67 -0.95 -0.60 5.13
CA GLY A 67 -1.53 -1.74 4.42
C GLY A 67 -1.49 -3.06 5.18
N ASP A 68 -0.78 -3.13 6.32
CA ASP A 68 -0.79 -4.33 7.16
C ASP A 68 -2.16 -4.62 7.77
N TRP A 69 -2.42 -5.90 7.97
CA TRP A 69 -3.58 -6.38 8.70
C TRP A 69 -3.18 -6.90 10.08
N LEU A 70 -3.92 -6.50 11.10
CA LEU A 70 -3.76 -6.98 12.47
C LEU A 70 -5.03 -7.70 12.93
N LEU A 71 -4.90 -8.72 13.76
CA LEU A 71 -5.93 -9.13 14.68
C LEU A 71 -5.80 -8.23 15.92
N PHE A 72 -6.74 -7.30 16.07
CA PHE A 72 -6.62 -6.20 17.02
C PHE A 72 -7.09 -6.61 18.41
N ASP A 73 -6.20 -6.48 19.39
CA ASP A 73 -6.50 -6.63 20.80
C ASP A 73 -6.82 -5.25 21.41
N ALA A 74 -8.09 -4.99 21.69
CA ALA A 74 -8.53 -3.71 22.21
C ALA A 74 -8.09 -3.46 23.66
N ASP A 75 -7.94 -4.52 24.45
CA ASP A 75 -7.52 -4.44 25.86
C ASP A 75 -5.99 -4.24 25.97
N ALA A 76 -5.25 -4.79 25.02
CA ALA A 76 -3.80 -4.68 24.96
C ALA A 76 -3.30 -4.46 23.51
N PRO A 77 -3.41 -3.25 22.94
CA PRO A 77 -3.08 -2.97 21.52
C PRO A 77 -1.69 -3.44 21.08
N ARG A 78 -0.72 -3.47 22.00
CA ARG A 78 0.65 -3.96 21.72
C ARG A 78 0.72 -5.48 21.50
N ASN A 79 -0.29 -6.23 21.93
CA ASN A 79 -0.40 -7.66 21.73
C ASN A 79 -1.14 -8.03 20.45
N SER A 80 -1.60 -7.04 19.68
CA SER A 80 -2.24 -7.26 18.38
C SER A 80 -1.32 -8.07 17.48
N GLN A 81 -1.88 -9.09 16.83
CA GLN A 81 -1.14 -10.01 15.98
C GLN A 81 -1.08 -9.51 14.55
N LEU A 82 0.14 -9.33 14.00
CA LEU A 82 0.36 -9.05 12.60
C LEU A 82 0.09 -10.30 11.75
N LEU A 83 -0.77 -10.18 10.73
CA LEU A 83 -1.02 -11.24 9.77
C LEU A 83 0.08 -11.29 8.70
N SER A 84 0.27 -12.47 8.11
CA SER A 84 1.22 -12.67 7.01
C SER A 84 0.83 -11.78 5.82
N ARG A 85 1.81 -11.14 5.25
CA ARG A 85 1.66 -10.21 4.12
C ARG A 85 1.59 -10.96 2.80
N LYS A 86 0.79 -10.45 1.84
CA LYS A 86 0.82 -10.88 0.44
C LYS A 86 2.01 -10.28 -0.30
N SER A 87 2.29 -9.00 -0.04
CA SER A 87 3.36 -8.24 -0.65
C SER A 87 3.94 -7.25 0.35
N LEU A 88 5.21 -6.88 0.17
CA LEU A 88 5.88 -5.90 1.02
C LEU A 88 6.89 -5.09 0.21
N ILE A 89 6.62 -3.81 0.04
CA ILE A 89 7.58 -2.87 -0.51
C ILE A 89 8.42 -2.33 0.64
N LYS A 90 9.74 -2.49 0.51
CA LYS A 90 10.73 -2.03 1.46
C LYS A 90 11.93 -1.45 0.73
N ARG A 91 12.67 -0.56 1.39
CA ARG A 91 13.92 -0.01 0.87
C ARG A 91 14.98 0.00 1.96
N ARG A 92 16.23 0.10 1.56
CA ARG A 92 17.30 0.42 2.50
C ARG A 92 17.20 1.89 2.91
N ALA A 93 17.22 2.14 4.20
CA ALA A 93 17.26 3.52 4.71
C ALA A 93 18.55 4.22 4.22
N PRO A 94 18.50 5.49 3.86
CA PRO A 94 19.71 6.27 3.56
C PRO A 94 20.55 6.38 4.82
N GLY A 95 21.90 6.21 4.68
CA GLY A 95 22.85 6.29 5.78
C GLY A 95 23.68 5.01 5.97
N HIS A 96 24.58 5.04 6.97
CA HIS A 96 25.48 3.90 7.27
C HIS A 96 24.75 2.73 7.94
N ASP A 97 23.64 2.98 8.64
CA ASP A 97 22.79 1.94 9.21
C ASP A 97 21.99 1.26 8.08
N ARG A 98 22.31 0.00 7.81
CA ARG A 98 21.63 -0.82 6.78
C ARG A 98 20.21 -1.26 7.20
N LYS A 99 19.49 -0.44 7.98
CA LYS A 99 18.13 -0.77 8.42
C LYS A 99 17.18 -0.75 7.24
N GLU A 100 16.40 -1.81 7.12
CA GLU A 100 15.29 -1.83 6.15
C GLU A 100 14.19 -0.87 6.62
N GLN A 101 13.72 -0.05 5.70
CA GLN A 101 12.55 0.80 5.90
C GLN A 101 11.37 0.17 5.17
N LEU A 102 10.34 -0.22 5.90
CA LEU A 102 9.09 -0.67 5.34
C LEU A 102 8.35 0.54 4.75
N ILE A 103 7.82 0.37 3.54
CA ILE A 103 7.09 1.43 2.81
C ILE A 103 5.61 1.15 2.85
N ALA A 104 5.19 0.00 2.31
CA ALA A 104 3.79 -0.42 2.30
C ALA A 104 3.68 -1.94 2.12
N ALA A 105 2.60 -2.51 2.64
CA ALA A 105 2.29 -3.93 2.55
C ALA A 105 0.92 -4.18 1.88
N ASN A 106 0.75 -5.40 1.38
CA ASN A 106 -0.52 -5.89 0.85
C ASN A 106 -1.07 -5.03 -0.30
N LEU A 107 -0.16 -4.59 -1.18
CA LEU A 107 -0.48 -3.90 -2.42
C LEU A 107 -0.64 -4.91 -3.55
N ASP A 108 -1.62 -4.67 -4.43
CA ASP A 108 -1.78 -5.40 -5.69
C ASP A 108 -1.13 -4.60 -6.84
N THR A 109 -1.22 -3.26 -6.80
CA THR A 109 -0.68 -2.35 -7.82
C THR A 109 0.07 -1.19 -7.18
N ALA A 110 1.19 -0.80 -7.78
CA ALA A 110 1.98 0.37 -7.39
C ALA A 110 2.02 1.39 -8.53
N PHE A 111 1.51 2.60 -8.29
CA PHE A 111 1.66 3.72 -9.20
C PHE A 111 3.01 4.39 -9.00
N VAL A 112 3.87 4.28 -10.00
CA VAL A 112 5.17 4.97 -10.05
C VAL A 112 4.97 6.29 -10.78
N VAL A 113 4.77 7.37 -10.04
CA VAL A 113 4.43 8.67 -10.58
C VAL A 113 5.69 9.49 -10.86
N THR A 114 5.79 10.03 -12.07
CA THR A 114 6.80 11.01 -12.46
C THR A 114 6.17 12.09 -13.34
N SER A 115 6.87 13.19 -13.59
CA SER A 115 6.40 14.27 -14.46
C SER A 115 7.19 14.33 -15.76
N CYS A 116 6.52 14.77 -16.84
CA CYS A 116 7.14 15.00 -18.15
C CYS A 116 7.92 16.32 -18.15
N ASN A 117 9.03 16.39 -17.44
CA ASN A 117 9.91 17.54 -17.32
C ASN A 117 11.32 17.09 -16.90
N ASN A 118 12.16 18.04 -16.47
CA ASN A 118 13.54 17.79 -16.01
C ASN A 118 13.66 16.82 -14.82
N ASP A 119 12.54 16.51 -14.11
CA ASP A 119 12.52 15.52 -13.04
C ASP A 119 12.37 14.07 -13.56
N PHE A 120 12.13 13.87 -14.86
CA PHE A 120 12.07 12.54 -15.45
C PHE A 120 13.43 11.85 -15.35
N SER A 121 13.43 10.59 -14.91
CA SER A 121 14.65 9.78 -14.81
C SER A 121 14.33 8.32 -15.05
N LEU A 122 14.77 7.81 -16.21
CA LEU A 122 14.56 6.41 -16.60
C LEU A 122 15.15 5.45 -15.56
N ALA A 123 16.39 5.69 -15.11
CA ALA A 123 17.05 4.87 -14.10
C ALA A 123 16.31 4.82 -12.75
N ARG A 124 15.62 5.92 -12.39
CA ARG A 124 14.77 5.95 -11.20
C ARG A 124 13.50 5.12 -11.40
N LEU A 125 12.87 5.20 -12.58
CA LEU A 125 11.71 4.39 -12.94
C LEU A 125 12.05 2.90 -12.94
N GLU A 126 13.14 2.49 -13.60
CA GLU A 126 13.63 1.11 -13.61
C GLU A 126 13.79 0.56 -12.20
N ARG A 127 14.40 1.34 -11.30
CA ARG A 127 14.59 0.93 -9.90
C ARG A 127 13.26 0.73 -9.16
N TYR A 128 12.26 1.59 -9.38
CA TYR A 128 10.96 1.45 -8.71
C TYR A 128 10.14 0.31 -9.31
N VAL A 129 10.21 0.11 -10.63
CA VAL A 129 9.60 -1.02 -11.32
C VAL A 129 10.19 -2.34 -10.80
N ALA A 130 11.52 -2.43 -10.71
CA ALA A 130 12.19 -3.61 -10.16
C ALA A 130 11.78 -3.89 -8.70
N MET A 131 11.71 -2.85 -7.86
CA MET A 131 11.28 -2.98 -6.47
C MET A 131 9.82 -3.46 -6.35
N ALA A 132 8.92 -3.00 -7.21
CA ALA A 132 7.53 -3.46 -7.23
C ALA A 132 7.45 -4.94 -7.65
N HIS A 133 8.17 -5.35 -8.70
CA HIS A 133 8.22 -6.74 -9.15
C HIS A 133 8.81 -7.67 -8.08
N GLU A 134 9.90 -7.26 -7.41
CA GLU A 134 10.51 -8.01 -6.30
C GLU A 134 9.52 -8.24 -5.16
N ALA A 135 8.64 -7.26 -4.92
CA ALA A 135 7.58 -7.36 -3.91
C ALA A 135 6.34 -8.15 -4.38
N GLY A 136 6.29 -8.62 -5.62
CA GLY A 136 5.11 -9.27 -6.21
C GLY A 136 3.95 -8.29 -6.49
N VAL A 137 4.25 -7.01 -6.70
CA VAL A 137 3.30 -5.93 -6.96
C VAL A 137 3.36 -5.51 -8.43
N THR A 138 2.21 -5.32 -9.06
CA THR A 138 2.14 -4.86 -10.46
C THR A 138 2.46 -3.36 -10.54
N PRO A 139 3.57 -2.94 -11.20
CA PRO A 139 3.86 -1.53 -11.41
C PRO A 139 3.05 -0.94 -12.55
N VAL A 140 2.61 0.31 -12.38
CA VAL A 140 2.05 1.16 -13.44
C VAL A 140 2.78 2.50 -13.39
N ILE A 141 3.39 2.91 -14.48
CA ILE A 141 4.02 4.23 -14.58
C ILE A 141 2.94 5.27 -14.91
N ILE A 142 2.91 6.33 -14.13
CA ILE A 142 2.05 7.49 -14.37
C ILE A 142 2.94 8.67 -14.77
N LEU A 143 2.79 9.13 -16.02
CA LEU A 143 3.42 10.33 -16.53
C LEU A 143 2.46 11.50 -16.36
N SER A 144 2.75 12.36 -15.41
CA SER A 144 1.93 13.55 -15.10
C SER A 144 2.47 14.80 -15.79
N LYS A 145 1.69 15.90 -15.73
CA LYS A 145 2.04 17.22 -16.30
C LYS A 145 2.27 17.17 -17.82
N ILE A 146 1.53 16.34 -18.54
CA ILE A 146 1.64 16.24 -19.99
C ILE A 146 1.19 17.54 -20.69
N ASP A 147 0.40 18.36 -20.02
CA ASP A 147 -0.06 19.67 -20.45
C ASP A 147 1.05 20.74 -20.51
N LEU A 148 2.20 20.47 -19.87
CA LEU A 148 3.34 21.41 -19.81
C LEU A 148 4.44 21.09 -20.84
N THR A 149 4.24 20.10 -21.71
CA THR A 149 5.23 19.70 -22.71
C THR A 149 4.57 19.25 -24.02
N THR A 150 5.25 19.46 -25.12
CA THR A 150 4.90 18.88 -26.43
C THR A 150 5.53 17.52 -26.69
N GLU A 151 6.42 17.08 -25.80
CA GLU A 151 7.24 15.87 -25.93
C GLU A 151 6.72 14.69 -25.06
N ALA A 152 5.43 14.73 -24.67
CA ALA A 152 4.85 13.69 -23.79
C ALA A 152 4.96 12.28 -24.39
N SER A 153 4.89 12.14 -25.71
CA SER A 153 5.09 10.88 -26.44
C SER A 153 6.49 10.32 -26.27
N ASP A 154 7.51 11.17 -26.24
CA ASP A 154 8.91 10.74 -26.12
C ASP A 154 9.20 10.25 -24.69
N PHE A 155 8.65 10.92 -23.68
CA PHE A 155 8.69 10.44 -22.30
C PHE A 155 7.99 9.09 -22.16
N ALA A 156 6.82 8.91 -22.80
CA ALA A 156 6.09 7.65 -22.78
C ALA A 156 6.88 6.53 -23.48
N ALA A 157 7.49 6.79 -24.63
CA ALA A 157 8.33 5.82 -25.35
C ALA A 157 9.56 5.41 -24.49
N GLN A 158 10.22 6.36 -23.84
CA GLN A 158 11.31 6.07 -22.92
C GLN A 158 10.85 5.21 -21.74
N ALA A 159 9.73 5.56 -21.09
CA ALA A 159 9.20 4.75 -19.99
C ALA A 159 8.80 3.34 -20.44
N GLN A 160 8.19 3.21 -21.63
CA GLN A 160 7.80 1.93 -22.21
C GLN A 160 9.00 1.04 -22.55
N SER A 161 10.18 1.64 -22.82
CA SER A 161 11.41 0.87 -23.14
C SER A 161 11.92 0.02 -21.96
N ILE A 162 11.49 0.30 -20.72
CA ILE A 162 11.82 -0.51 -19.52
C ILE A 162 11.30 -1.95 -19.68
N SER A 163 10.06 -2.11 -20.13
CA SER A 163 9.48 -3.41 -20.45
C SER A 163 8.26 -3.26 -21.37
N PRO A 164 8.13 -4.12 -22.41
CA PRO A 164 6.97 -4.12 -23.30
C PRO A 164 5.63 -4.36 -22.58
N GLN A 165 5.65 -5.05 -21.43
CA GLN A 165 4.46 -5.41 -20.66
C GLN A 165 4.10 -4.37 -19.61
N LEU A 166 4.93 -3.34 -19.45
CA LEU A 166 4.71 -2.30 -18.44
C LEU A 166 3.58 -1.36 -18.88
N SER A 167 2.63 -1.13 -18.00
CA SER A 167 1.59 -0.13 -18.25
C SER A 167 2.14 1.27 -18.01
N VAL A 168 2.05 2.12 -19.05
CA VAL A 168 2.41 3.54 -18.99
C VAL A 168 1.17 4.37 -19.28
N VAL A 169 0.80 5.25 -18.38
CA VAL A 169 -0.38 6.12 -18.48
C VAL A 169 0.06 7.58 -18.45
N CYS A 170 -0.36 8.35 -19.43
CA CYS A 170 -0.14 9.78 -19.50
C CYS A 170 -1.40 10.51 -19.03
N LEU A 171 -1.25 11.48 -18.13
CA LEU A 171 -2.39 12.24 -17.63
C LEU A 171 -2.03 13.69 -17.27
N ASP A 172 -3.01 14.58 -17.43
CA ASP A 172 -3.03 15.88 -16.75
C ASP A 172 -3.83 15.74 -15.45
N ALA A 173 -3.16 15.83 -14.32
CA ALA A 173 -3.81 15.67 -13.01
C ALA A 173 -4.72 16.87 -12.64
N ARG A 174 -4.77 17.93 -13.44
CA ARG A 174 -5.64 19.10 -13.26
C ARG A 174 -6.90 19.02 -14.11
N SER A 175 -6.89 18.13 -15.13
CA SER A 175 -8.06 17.88 -15.97
C SER A 175 -8.90 16.75 -15.36
N PRO A 176 -10.21 16.94 -15.13
CA PRO A 176 -11.10 15.91 -14.60
C PRO A 176 -11.32 14.78 -15.60
#